data_87882600016e0349d8473d21e96b7091
#
_entry.id   87882600016e0349d8473d21e96b7091
#
_cell.length_a   1.000
_cell.length_b   1.000
_cell.length_c   1.000
_cell.angle_alpha   90.00
_cell.angle_beta   90.00
_cell.angle_gamma   90.00
#
_symmetry.space_group_name_H-M   'P 1'
#
loop_
_entity.id
_entity.type
_entity.pdbx_description
1 polymer ?
#
loop_
_entity_poly.entity_id
_entity_poly.type
_entity_poly.pdbx_seq_one_letter_code
_entity_poly.pdbx_strand_id
1 'polypeptide(L)'
;YRWGKQEITELLDDILQYYNATQNRENKVSKFYCLQPVVVKKKEWFNNSKEKTKGWELIDGQQRLTTILLILNYLEDVRKLLNNNMDIYSIDFETRENCKPFFQDKTYKKTVDETNVDFYHISKAYEYINKWFEKNNHKVEILNTVLKSDYNVSIIWYEAVDNNQDNDDSSIELFTRLNDGKIPLTDAELIKALLLQADLYPTNEDRFVKQRLFEIATEWDDIEAKLQDEKFWLFLNDTNYQPSSKIEFIFKLLADKWNEFEKQSLVKYNLIDGKPKHYEFLVFDKYLSNKRAAFSDKDEDGKDILEPVNEIWKDIKEIFSIFYEWYNNHNLFHYIGFLLAIEKNKEELIRDLIDLKLTKTDFEDNIKNRIANSVKINKKDKESGIIKQLNQIAYGEDNQEIIKVLLLFNVDALVKHKKENAKFPFHLYKKEKITSIEHIHPQNPPSIDADEDRARIWLSQHKTSLSSMKEFAGSNKDEIDNVLQQTDSLLINYDKEVFKSLFTQTLDLYIKISGFKESELHTLYNLSLVDKDTNSQLNNSFFDIKREILKENKLGRYVPICTQRVFSKYYSNSSKEMIFWNNDDRQAYFKAIESVYLLFINLIGACNGN
;
A
#
# COMPACT_ATOMS: atom_id res chain seq x y z
N TYR A 1 -19.12 -21.22 17.14
CA TYR A 1 -17.70 -21.45 17.31
C TYR A 1 -16.97 -21.30 15.97
N ARG A 2 -15.75 -20.67 15.95
CA ARG A 2 -15.06 -20.35 14.69
C ARG A 2 -13.52 -20.53 14.73
N TRP A 3 -12.92 -20.77 15.88
CA TRP A 3 -11.48 -21.00 15.96
C TRP A 3 -11.03 -22.17 15.08
N GLY A 4 -9.96 -21.94 14.32
CA GLY A 4 -9.37 -22.93 13.44
C GLY A 4 -8.07 -23.51 13.99
N LYS A 5 -7.27 -24.10 13.11
CA LYS A 5 -6.00 -24.75 13.46
C LYS A 5 -5.01 -23.77 14.10
N GLN A 6 -4.94 -22.54 13.59
CA GLN A 6 -3.94 -21.54 14.02
C GLN A 6 -4.19 -21.15 15.47
N GLU A 7 -5.38 -20.63 15.80
CA GLU A 7 -5.71 -20.13 17.13
C GLU A 7 -5.60 -21.23 18.21
N ILE A 8 -5.94 -22.45 17.87
CA ILE A 8 -5.84 -23.59 18.79
C ILE A 8 -4.38 -23.99 19.04
N THR A 9 -3.56 -23.99 17.97
CA THR A 9 -2.13 -24.31 18.09
C THR A 9 -1.41 -23.25 18.90
N GLU A 10 -1.67 -21.97 18.61
CA GLU A 10 -1.09 -20.83 19.34
C GLU A 10 -1.46 -20.90 20.84
N LEU A 11 -2.71 -21.14 21.17
CA LEU A 11 -3.12 -21.28 22.59
C LEU A 11 -2.36 -22.41 23.31
N LEU A 12 -2.22 -23.56 22.68
CA LEU A 12 -1.52 -24.71 23.27
C LEU A 12 -0.01 -24.47 23.38
N ASP A 13 0.60 -23.86 22.35
CA ASP A 13 2.01 -23.49 22.34
C ASP A 13 2.31 -22.44 23.42
N ASP A 14 1.48 -21.43 23.58
CA ASP A 14 1.60 -20.40 24.61
C ASP A 14 1.55 -21.01 26.03
N ILE A 15 0.59 -21.91 26.28
CA ILE A 15 0.47 -22.61 27.57
C ILE A 15 1.73 -23.46 27.84
N LEU A 16 2.24 -24.14 26.84
CA LEU A 16 3.46 -24.94 26.94
C LEU A 16 4.71 -24.07 27.17
N GLN A 17 4.82 -22.96 26.44
CA GLN A 17 5.90 -22.00 26.63
C GLN A 17 5.90 -21.42 28.03
N TYR A 18 4.72 -21.01 28.52
CA TYR A 18 4.57 -20.54 29.91
C TYR A 18 4.97 -21.63 30.92
N TYR A 19 4.53 -22.88 30.73
CA TYR A 19 4.96 -24.00 31.57
C TYR A 19 6.48 -24.13 31.60
N ASN A 20 7.14 -24.14 30.44
CA ASN A 20 8.60 -24.28 30.35
C ASN A 20 9.32 -23.12 31.04
N ALA A 21 8.83 -21.90 30.90
CA ALA A 21 9.37 -20.72 31.58
C ALA A 21 9.27 -20.82 33.12
N THR A 22 8.19 -21.42 33.64
CA THR A 22 8.03 -21.64 35.10
C THR A 22 8.99 -22.69 35.66
N GLN A 23 9.52 -23.60 34.85
CA GLN A 23 10.50 -24.60 35.30
C GLN A 23 11.91 -24.01 35.44
N ASN A 24 12.25 -22.99 34.66
CA ASN A 24 13.53 -22.28 34.75
C ASN A 24 13.49 -21.25 35.88
N ARG A 25 13.81 -21.70 37.13
CA ARG A 25 13.64 -20.95 38.38
C ARG A 25 14.41 -19.62 38.48
N GLU A 26 15.20 -19.24 37.52
CA GLU A 26 16.03 -18.03 37.54
C GLU A 26 15.31 -16.75 37.09
N ASN A 27 14.16 -16.84 36.46
CA ASN A 27 13.44 -15.68 35.97
C ASN A 27 12.20 -15.36 36.80
N LYS A 28 11.90 -14.09 36.95
CA LYS A 28 10.66 -13.57 37.55
C LYS A 28 9.47 -13.86 36.62
N VAL A 29 9.06 -15.11 36.53
CA VAL A 29 7.87 -15.47 35.78
C VAL A 29 6.63 -15.07 36.56
N SER A 30 5.65 -14.50 35.88
CA SER A 30 4.35 -14.20 36.51
C SER A 30 3.72 -15.47 37.10
N LYS A 31 3.04 -15.34 38.24
CA LYS A 31 2.36 -16.45 38.90
C LYS A 31 1.20 -17.05 38.06
N PHE A 32 0.78 -16.36 37.03
CA PHE A 32 -0.28 -16.84 36.11
C PHE A 32 -0.03 -16.34 34.70
N TYR A 33 -0.47 -17.12 33.73
CA TYR A 33 -0.63 -16.72 32.33
C TYR A 33 -2.05 -16.20 32.15
N CYS A 34 -2.21 -14.92 31.88
CA CYS A 34 -3.52 -14.30 31.78
C CYS A 34 -4.08 -14.41 30.36
N LEU A 35 -5.14 -15.17 30.20
CA LEU A 35 -5.97 -15.08 29.00
C LEU A 35 -6.78 -13.78 29.02
N GLN A 36 -7.24 -13.39 27.83
CA GLN A 36 -8.09 -12.20 27.71
C GLN A 36 -9.35 -12.31 28.58
N PRO A 37 -10.01 -11.18 28.96
CA PRO A 37 -11.20 -11.20 29.80
C PRO A 37 -12.34 -12.05 29.24
N VAL A 38 -13.09 -12.67 30.14
CA VAL A 38 -14.36 -13.33 29.86
C VAL A 38 -15.47 -12.49 30.50
N VAL A 39 -16.44 -12.07 29.72
CA VAL A 39 -17.56 -11.23 30.15
C VAL A 39 -18.81 -12.07 30.27
N VAL A 40 -19.41 -12.05 31.45
CA VAL A 40 -20.58 -12.87 31.80
C VAL A 40 -21.67 -12.03 32.47
N LYS A 41 -22.92 -12.51 32.35
CA LYS A 41 -24.10 -12.00 33.07
C LYS A 41 -24.77 -13.14 33.77
N LYS A 42 -25.20 -12.95 35.02
CA LYS A 42 -26.00 -13.96 35.73
C LYS A 42 -27.33 -14.15 35.01
N LYS A 43 -27.70 -15.41 34.72
CA LYS A 43 -28.96 -15.77 34.09
C LYS A 43 -29.57 -16.98 34.78
N GLU A 44 -30.88 -16.99 34.85
CA GLU A 44 -31.65 -18.09 35.39
C GLU A 44 -32.52 -18.69 34.27
N TRP A 45 -32.51 -20.00 34.14
CA TRP A 45 -33.30 -20.73 33.14
C TRP A 45 -34.22 -21.73 33.83
N PHE A 46 -35.27 -22.12 33.14
CA PHE A 46 -36.09 -23.27 33.52
C PHE A 46 -35.70 -24.47 32.66
N ASN A 47 -35.32 -25.60 33.30
CA ASN A 47 -35.06 -26.83 32.57
C ASN A 47 -36.39 -27.47 32.08
N ASN A 48 -36.29 -28.53 31.28
CA ASN A 48 -37.46 -29.24 30.76
C ASN A 48 -38.40 -29.80 31.87
N SER A 49 -37.86 -29.95 33.09
CA SER A 49 -38.63 -30.38 34.28
C SER A 49 -39.24 -29.20 35.05
N LYS A 50 -39.19 -27.97 34.52
CA LYS A 50 -39.60 -26.71 35.16
C LYS A 50 -38.83 -26.36 36.45
N GLU A 51 -37.67 -26.95 36.65
CA GLU A 51 -36.78 -26.57 37.74
C GLU A 51 -35.90 -25.38 37.36
N LYS A 52 -35.71 -24.46 38.30
CA LYS A 52 -34.93 -23.26 38.11
C LYS A 52 -33.44 -23.60 38.17
N THR A 53 -32.74 -23.42 37.07
CA THR A 53 -31.28 -23.59 36.98
C THR A 53 -30.62 -22.23 36.92
N LYS A 54 -29.56 -22.06 37.70
CA LYS A 54 -28.76 -20.84 37.70
C LYS A 54 -27.44 -21.04 36.93
N GLY A 55 -27.03 -20.04 36.22
CA GLY A 55 -25.75 -20.06 35.50
C GLY A 55 -25.38 -18.70 34.98
N TRP A 56 -24.54 -18.69 33.96
CA TRP A 56 -23.98 -17.50 33.39
C TRP A 56 -24.28 -17.45 31.88
N GLU A 57 -24.78 -16.33 31.41
CA GLU A 57 -24.80 -16.01 30.02
C GLU A 57 -23.42 -15.46 29.64
N LEU A 58 -22.78 -16.04 28.63
CA LEU A 58 -21.43 -15.69 28.19
C LEU A 58 -21.54 -14.66 27.08
N ILE A 59 -21.16 -13.42 27.39
CA ILE A 59 -21.22 -12.29 26.46
C ILE A 59 -19.96 -12.23 25.59
N ASP A 60 -18.75 -12.34 26.18
CA ASP A 60 -17.49 -12.45 25.44
C ASP A 60 -16.61 -13.55 26.04
N GLY A 61 -15.74 -14.14 25.21
CA GLY A 61 -14.85 -15.24 25.59
C GLY A 61 -15.33 -16.63 25.20
N GLN A 62 -16.39 -16.74 24.40
CA GLN A 62 -17.01 -18.01 23.97
C GLN A 62 -15.99 -18.95 23.31
N GLN A 63 -15.16 -18.44 22.39
CA GLN A 63 -14.18 -19.24 21.67
C GLN A 63 -13.16 -19.88 22.63
N ARG A 64 -12.62 -19.07 23.55
CA ARG A 64 -11.60 -19.51 24.53
C ARG A 64 -12.14 -20.55 25.49
N LEU A 65 -13.29 -20.29 26.10
CA LEU A 65 -13.87 -21.26 27.04
C LEU A 65 -14.27 -22.56 26.35
N THR A 66 -14.80 -22.50 25.11
CA THR A 66 -15.11 -23.71 24.34
C THR A 66 -13.83 -24.51 24.06
N THR A 67 -12.75 -23.85 23.64
CA THR A 67 -11.47 -24.52 23.35
C THR A 67 -10.86 -25.14 24.61
N ILE A 68 -10.87 -24.42 25.74
CA ILE A 68 -10.39 -24.98 27.02
C ILE A 68 -11.22 -26.19 27.44
N LEU A 69 -12.55 -26.15 27.27
CA LEU A 69 -13.42 -27.31 27.53
C LEU A 69 -13.04 -28.51 26.68
N LEU A 70 -12.75 -28.31 25.38
CA LEU A 70 -12.32 -29.37 24.49
C LEU A 70 -10.95 -29.96 24.90
N ILE A 71 -10.00 -29.11 25.30
CA ILE A 71 -8.69 -29.54 25.81
C ILE A 71 -8.86 -30.38 27.08
N LEU A 72 -9.66 -29.91 28.05
CA LEU A 72 -9.93 -30.65 29.29
C LEU A 72 -10.64 -31.97 29.03
N ASN A 73 -11.57 -32.03 28.06
CA ASN A 73 -12.21 -33.26 27.63
C ASN A 73 -11.26 -34.20 26.88
N TYR A 74 -10.29 -33.68 26.15
CA TYR A 74 -9.25 -34.49 25.54
C TYR A 74 -8.35 -35.13 26.60
N LEU A 75 -8.00 -34.39 27.64
CA LEU A 75 -7.13 -34.80 28.74
C LEU A 75 -7.88 -35.55 29.86
N GLU A 76 -9.11 -35.95 29.63
CA GLU A 76 -9.98 -36.61 30.67
C GLU A 76 -9.34 -37.86 31.29
N ASP A 77 -8.70 -38.70 30.49
CA ASP A 77 -8.05 -39.92 30.98
C ASP A 77 -6.83 -39.59 31.87
N VAL A 78 -6.03 -38.61 31.48
CA VAL A 78 -4.89 -38.14 32.27
C VAL A 78 -5.38 -37.52 33.59
N ARG A 79 -6.48 -36.76 33.54
CA ARG A 79 -7.10 -36.18 34.72
C ARG A 79 -7.60 -37.24 35.72
N LYS A 80 -8.23 -38.28 35.23
CA LYS A 80 -8.67 -39.43 36.08
C LYS A 80 -7.49 -40.15 36.72
N LEU A 81 -6.42 -40.36 35.96
CA LEU A 81 -5.18 -40.98 36.46
C LEU A 81 -4.49 -40.16 37.58
N LEU A 82 -4.59 -38.86 37.54
CA LEU A 82 -4.04 -37.94 38.55
C LEU A 82 -4.99 -37.70 39.72
N ASN A 83 -6.07 -38.45 39.86
CA ASN A 83 -7.11 -38.31 40.88
C ASN A 83 -7.71 -36.88 40.96
N ASN A 84 -7.68 -36.14 39.87
CA ASN A 84 -8.25 -34.82 39.82
C ASN A 84 -9.75 -34.92 39.41
N ASN A 85 -10.61 -35.02 40.39
CA ASN A 85 -12.06 -35.14 40.23
C ASN A 85 -12.79 -33.78 40.23
N MET A 86 -12.13 -32.70 39.91
CA MET A 86 -12.78 -31.39 39.81
C MET A 86 -13.87 -31.39 38.74
N ASP A 87 -15.02 -30.84 39.08
CA ASP A 87 -16.10 -30.63 38.14
C ASP A 87 -15.67 -29.62 37.07
N ILE A 88 -15.88 -29.98 35.81
CA ILE A 88 -15.66 -29.10 34.68
C ILE A 88 -16.97 -28.39 34.34
N TYR A 89 -16.87 -27.12 33.96
CA TYR A 89 -18.05 -26.40 33.48
C TYR A 89 -18.64 -27.02 32.21
N SER A 90 -19.89 -26.77 31.97
CA SER A 90 -20.60 -27.13 30.74
C SER A 90 -20.97 -25.88 29.96
N ILE A 91 -20.98 -26.00 28.65
CA ILE A 91 -21.40 -24.93 27.73
C ILE A 91 -22.64 -25.40 26.97
N ASP A 92 -23.58 -24.49 26.79
CA ASP A 92 -24.74 -24.68 25.97
C ASP A 92 -24.94 -23.48 25.05
N PHE A 93 -25.33 -23.69 23.80
CA PHE A 93 -25.66 -22.63 22.85
C PHE A 93 -27.16 -22.57 22.68
N GLU A 94 -27.83 -21.68 23.39
CA GLU A 94 -29.29 -21.56 23.46
C GLU A 94 -29.97 -21.55 22.07
N THR A 95 -29.33 -20.96 21.08
CA THR A 95 -29.84 -20.86 19.70
C THR A 95 -29.55 -22.09 18.83
N ARG A 96 -28.94 -23.15 19.38
CA ARG A 96 -28.57 -24.38 18.63
C ARG A 96 -29.22 -25.60 19.24
N GLU A 97 -30.16 -26.18 18.48
CA GLU A 97 -30.77 -27.44 18.85
C GLU A 97 -29.70 -28.55 19.00
N ASN A 98 -29.89 -29.44 19.96
CA ASN A 98 -29.00 -30.56 20.26
C ASN A 98 -27.55 -30.19 20.71
N CYS A 99 -27.27 -28.95 21.06
CA CYS A 99 -25.95 -28.55 21.53
C CYS A 99 -25.57 -29.24 22.84
N LYS A 100 -26.49 -29.30 23.81
CA LYS A 100 -26.27 -29.94 25.09
C LYS A 100 -25.97 -31.44 24.97
N PRO A 101 -26.78 -32.26 24.25
CA PRO A 101 -26.41 -33.65 23.94
C PRO A 101 -25.07 -33.78 23.21
N PHE A 102 -24.79 -32.93 22.24
CA PHE A 102 -23.53 -32.93 21.49
C PHE A 102 -22.31 -32.85 22.39
N PHE A 103 -22.31 -31.97 23.41
CA PHE A 103 -21.23 -31.87 24.38
C PHE A 103 -21.24 -32.99 25.42
N GLN A 104 -22.41 -33.40 25.90
CA GLN A 104 -22.55 -34.47 26.91
C GLN A 104 -22.12 -35.84 26.38
N ASP A 105 -22.56 -36.18 25.17
CA ASP A 105 -22.25 -37.45 24.51
C ASP A 105 -20.88 -37.43 23.83
N LYS A 106 -20.21 -36.25 23.80
CA LYS A 106 -18.90 -36.05 23.21
C LYS A 106 -18.81 -36.61 21.78
N THR A 107 -19.83 -36.42 20.98
CA THR A 107 -19.93 -36.89 19.59
C THR A 107 -18.79 -36.36 18.72
N TYR A 108 -18.33 -35.17 18.97
CA TYR A 108 -17.16 -34.53 18.30
C TYR A 108 -15.84 -35.31 18.44
N LYS A 109 -15.77 -36.27 19.39
CA LYS A 109 -14.59 -37.14 19.54
C LYS A 109 -14.54 -38.28 18.50
N LYS A 110 -15.67 -38.61 17.91
CA LYS A 110 -15.82 -39.81 17.07
C LYS A 110 -15.73 -39.48 15.57
N THR A 111 -16.44 -38.46 15.15
CA THR A 111 -16.56 -38.03 13.76
C THR A 111 -16.73 -36.52 13.67
N VAL A 112 -16.33 -35.96 12.54
CA VAL A 112 -16.65 -34.55 12.23
C VAL A 112 -18.15 -34.47 11.93
N ASP A 113 -18.89 -33.67 12.70
CA ASP A 113 -20.31 -33.49 12.54
C ASP A 113 -20.56 -32.35 11.52
N GLU A 114 -21.14 -32.70 10.38
CA GLU A 114 -21.41 -31.74 9.28
C GLU A 114 -22.88 -31.25 9.30
N THR A 115 -23.68 -31.66 10.26
CA THR A 115 -25.10 -31.28 10.33
C THR A 115 -25.31 -29.82 10.70
N ASN A 116 -24.33 -29.20 11.39
CA ASN A 116 -24.37 -27.82 11.85
C ASN A 116 -22.96 -27.20 11.75
N VAL A 117 -22.88 -25.95 11.29
CA VAL A 117 -21.64 -25.23 11.11
C VAL A 117 -20.81 -25.12 12.42
N ASP A 118 -21.49 -24.91 13.56
CA ASP A 118 -20.80 -24.85 14.85
C ASP A 118 -20.29 -26.22 15.29
N PHE A 119 -21.04 -27.30 15.10
CA PHE A 119 -20.61 -28.66 15.41
C PHE A 119 -19.45 -29.10 14.51
N TYR A 120 -19.48 -28.71 13.24
CA TYR A 120 -18.36 -28.93 12.32
C TYR A 120 -17.08 -28.30 12.85
N HIS A 121 -17.12 -27.01 13.19
CA HIS A 121 -15.94 -26.30 13.70
C HIS A 121 -15.46 -26.83 15.04
N ILE A 122 -16.36 -27.19 15.95
CA ILE A 122 -16.01 -27.81 17.25
C ILE A 122 -15.34 -29.18 17.05
N SER A 123 -15.87 -30.00 16.14
CA SER A 123 -15.30 -31.31 15.82
C SER A 123 -13.91 -31.15 15.19
N LYS A 124 -13.73 -30.19 14.28
CA LYS A 124 -12.42 -29.85 13.70
C LYS A 124 -11.45 -29.33 14.74
N ALA A 125 -11.92 -28.49 15.67
CA ALA A 125 -11.09 -28.01 16.77
C ALA A 125 -10.56 -29.19 17.62
N TYR A 126 -11.41 -30.15 17.93
CA TYR A 126 -10.98 -31.34 18.66
C TYR A 126 -9.96 -32.17 17.86
N GLU A 127 -10.12 -32.29 16.54
CA GLU A 127 -9.13 -32.94 15.65
C GLU A 127 -7.78 -32.22 15.70
N TYR A 128 -7.75 -30.88 15.70
CA TYR A 128 -6.50 -30.12 15.80
C TYR A 128 -5.83 -30.27 17.16
N ILE A 129 -6.61 -30.29 18.26
CA ILE A 129 -6.11 -30.57 19.61
C ILE A 129 -5.46 -31.96 19.64
N ASN A 130 -6.14 -32.98 19.09
CA ASN A 130 -5.58 -34.33 19.02
C ASN A 130 -4.24 -34.38 18.28
N LYS A 131 -4.17 -33.79 17.08
CA LYS A 131 -2.95 -33.72 16.27
C LYS A 131 -1.80 -33.00 16.97
N TRP A 132 -2.12 -31.94 17.72
CA TRP A 132 -1.12 -31.22 18.49
C TRP A 132 -0.52 -32.10 19.59
N PHE A 133 -1.33 -32.82 20.37
CA PHE A 133 -0.87 -33.72 21.42
C PHE A 133 -0.17 -34.97 20.88
N GLU A 134 -0.54 -35.46 19.72
CA GLU A 134 0.18 -36.54 19.04
C GLU A 134 1.63 -36.13 18.70
N LYS A 135 1.83 -34.87 18.33
CA LYS A 135 3.13 -34.31 17.99
C LYS A 135 3.97 -33.94 19.22
N ASN A 136 3.35 -33.35 20.26
CA ASN A 136 4.05 -32.69 21.35
C ASN A 136 4.07 -33.48 22.67
N ASN A 137 3.25 -34.49 22.87
CA ASN A 137 3.17 -35.39 24.04
C ASN A 137 3.27 -34.75 25.44
N HIS A 138 2.83 -33.49 25.61
CA HIS A 138 2.90 -32.71 26.87
C HIS A 138 1.55 -32.68 27.61
N LYS A 139 0.89 -33.84 27.76
CA LYS A 139 -0.47 -33.92 28.34
C LYS A 139 -0.55 -33.54 29.81
N VAL A 140 0.43 -34.00 30.61
CA VAL A 140 0.47 -33.73 32.06
C VAL A 140 0.85 -32.28 32.33
N GLU A 141 1.77 -31.75 31.55
CA GLU A 141 2.25 -30.37 31.66
C GLU A 141 1.12 -29.37 31.38
N ILE A 142 0.43 -29.53 30.27
CA ILE A 142 -0.72 -28.67 29.90
C ILE A 142 -1.82 -28.79 30.94
N LEU A 143 -2.20 -30.01 31.35
CA LEU A 143 -3.25 -30.23 32.34
C LEU A 143 -2.91 -29.54 33.67
N ASN A 144 -1.69 -29.71 34.15
CA ASN A 144 -1.23 -29.09 35.38
C ASN A 144 -1.24 -27.57 35.29
N THR A 145 -0.81 -26.99 34.15
CA THR A 145 -0.78 -25.54 33.97
C THR A 145 -2.19 -24.94 33.92
N VAL A 146 -3.16 -25.67 33.41
CA VAL A 146 -4.57 -25.21 33.38
C VAL A 146 -5.27 -25.36 34.73
N LEU A 147 -4.93 -26.37 35.56
CA LEU A 147 -5.67 -26.73 36.77
C LEU A 147 -4.95 -26.40 38.08
N LYS A 148 -3.69 -25.94 38.11
CA LYS A 148 -2.97 -25.57 39.34
C LYS A 148 -3.50 -24.30 39.99
N SER A 149 -3.24 -24.15 41.29
CA SER A 149 -3.53 -22.92 42.03
C SER A 149 -2.50 -21.82 41.80
N ASP A 150 -1.22 -22.18 41.60
CA ASP A 150 -0.10 -21.26 41.37
C ASP A 150 0.55 -21.60 40.03
N TYR A 151 1.06 -20.59 39.33
CA TYR A 151 1.68 -20.75 38.02
C TYR A 151 0.71 -21.43 37.04
N ASN A 152 -0.45 -20.85 36.90
CA ASN A 152 -1.56 -21.40 36.12
C ASN A 152 -2.00 -20.47 34.98
N VAL A 153 -2.87 -21.01 34.12
CA VAL A 153 -3.66 -20.22 33.19
C VAL A 153 -4.84 -19.62 33.94
N SER A 154 -4.98 -18.31 33.91
CA SER A 154 -6.05 -17.56 34.55
C SER A 154 -6.82 -16.69 33.56
N ILE A 155 -8.06 -16.39 33.87
CA ILE A 155 -8.90 -15.47 33.10
C ILE A 155 -9.32 -14.30 33.99
N ILE A 156 -9.50 -13.13 33.41
CA ILE A 156 -10.17 -12.02 34.08
C ILE A 156 -11.67 -12.26 33.95
N TRP A 157 -12.32 -12.61 35.05
CA TRP A 157 -13.75 -12.82 35.11
C TRP A 157 -14.44 -11.49 35.35
N TYR A 158 -15.18 -10.98 34.36
CA TYR A 158 -15.92 -9.74 34.45
C TYR A 158 -17.42 -10.01 34.46
N GLU A 159 -18.07 -9.73 35.59
CA GLU A 159 -19.52 -9.84 35.73
C GLU A 159 -20.18 -8.52 35.36
N ALA A 160 -20.95 -8.53 34.26
CA ALA A 160 -21.73 -7.37 33.86
C ALA A 160 -22.94 -7.22 34.79
N VAL A 161 -23.04 -6.06 35.45
CA VAL A 161 -24.16 -5.71 36.32
C VAL A 161 -25.22 -5.01 35.48
N ASP A 162 -26.43 -5.58 35.44
CA ASP A 162 -27.55 -4.97 34.78
C ASP A 162 -28.32 -4.06 35.73
N ASN A 163 -28.41 -2.80 35.45
CA ASN A 163 -29.16 -1.84 36.23
C ASN A 163 -30.68 -1.85 35.84
N ASN A 164 -31.05 -2.56 34.77
CA ASN A 164 -32.42 -2.65 34.27
C ASN A 164 -32.80 -4.13 34.09
N GLN A 165 -33.72 -4.62 34.92
CA GLN A 165 -34.06 -6.03 35.03
C GLN A 165 -34.85 -6.66 33.85
N ASP A 166 -35.16 -5.92 32.78
CA ASP A 166 -36.20 -6.37 31.82
C ASP A 166 -35.83 -6.40 30.32
N ASN A 167 -34.58 -6.19 29.91
CA ASN A 167 -34.27 -6.20 28.47
C ASN A 167 -33.14 -7.15 28.09
N ASP A 168 -33.46 -8.18 27.28
CA ASP A 168 -32.49 -9.04 26.55
C ASP A 168 -31.58 -8.24 25.59
N ASP A 169 -32.01 -7.05 25.18
CA ASP A 169 -31.24 -6.12 24.34
C ASP A 169 -29.97 -5.61 25.01
N SER A 170 -29.89 -5.60 26.34
CA SER A 170 -28.74 -5.12 27.09
C SER A 170 -27.47 -5.97 26.89
N SER A 171 -27.61 -7.28 26.69
CA SER A 171 -26.48 -8.19 26.48
C SER A 171 -25.88 -8.04 25.10
N ILE A 172 -26.73 -7.84 24.06
CA ILE A 172 -26.30 -7.58 22.69
C ILE A 172 -25.63 -6.19 22.59
N GLU A 173 -26.24 -5.19 23.24
CA GLU A 173 -25.65 -3.84 23.29
C GLU A 173 -24.30 -3.83 23.98
N LEU A 174 -24.16 -4.52 25.11
CA LEU A 174 -22.89 -4.65 25.83
C LEU A 174 -21.83 -5.40 24.98
N PHE A 175 -22.24 -6.50 24.34
CA PHE A 175 -21.37 -7.23 23.39
C PHE A 175 -20.90 -6.34 22.25
N THR A 176 -21.80 -5.57 21.64
CA THR A 176 -21.48 -4.64 20.55
C THR A 176 -20.52 -3.57 21.04
N ARG A 177 -20.79 -2.92 22.17
CA ARG A 177 -19.90 -1.91 22.76
C ARG A 177 -18.52 -2.45 23.09
N LEU A 178 -18.42 -3.67 23.62
CA LEU A 178 -17.13 -4.30 23.96
C LEU A 178 -16.34 -4.69 22.70
N ASN A 179 -17.01 -5.04 21.63
CA ASN A 179 -16.36 -5.39 20.36
C ASN A 179 -16.08 -4.17 19.47
N ASP A 180 -16.98 -3.20 19.40
CA ASP A 180 -16.77 -1.95 18.66
C ASP A 180 -15.67 -1.09 19.27
N GLY A 181 -15.44 -1.20 20.59
CA GLY A 181 -14.36 -0.51 21.29
C GLY A 181 -12.99 -1.19 21.20
N LYS A 182 -12.91 -2.41 20.70
CA LYS A 182 -11.64 -3.11 20.55
C LYS A 182 -10.94 -2.66 19.26
N ILE A 183 -10.00 -1.73 19.39
CA ILE A 183 -9.04 -1.44 18.34
C ILE A 183 -8.03 -2.60 18.33
N PRO A 184 -8.00 -3.45 17.30
CA PRO A 184 -7.02 -4.52 17.21
C PRO A 184 -5.62 -3.91 17.13
N LEU A 185 -4.64 -4.53 17.80
CA LEU A 185 -3.24 -4.15 17.64
C LEU A 185 -2.81 -4.34 16.18
N THR A 186 -2.07 -3.38 15.70
CA THR A 186 -1.45 -3.43 14.37
C THR A 186 -0.21 -4.32 14.39
N ASP A 187 0.24 -4.77 13.24
CA ASP A 187 1.50 -5.53 13.16
C ASP A 187 2.69 -4.71 13.66
N ALA A 188 2.68 -3.39 13.42
CA ALA A 188 3.70 -2.50 13.96
C ALA A 188 3.73 -2.49 15.50
N GLU A 189 2.58 -2.40 16.16
CA GLU A 189 2.49 -2.44 17.63
C GLU A 189 2.91 -3.78 18.20
N LEU A 190 2.52 -4.88 17.56
CA LEU A 190 2.93 -6.23 17.94
C LEU A 190 4.45 -6.43 17.79
N ILE A 191 5.03 -5.99 16.66
CA ILE A 191 6.49 -6.06 16.43
C ILE A 191 7.23 -5.13 17.41
N LYS A 192 6.72 -3.92 17.67
CA LYS A 192 7.30 -3.02 18.67
C LYS A 192 7.34 -3.69 20.03
N ALA A 193 6.24 -4.30 20.46
CA ALA A 193 6.17 -5.03 21.73
C ALA A 193 7.16 -6.21 21.77
N LEU A 194 7.25 -6.98 20.68
CA LEU A 194 8.17 -8.11 20.53
C LEU A 194 9.64 -7.69 20.69
N LEU A 195 10.06 -6.60 20.07
CA LEU A 195 11.43 -6.11 20.10
C LEU A 195 11.79 -5.42 21.43
N LEU A 196 10.81 -4.78 22.08
CA LEU A 196 11.02 -4.02 23.33
C LEU A 196 10.70 -4.81 24.60
N GLN A 197 10.46 -6.11 24.50
CA GLN A 197 10.11 -6.97 25.64
C GLN A 197 11.30 -7.15 26.60
N ALA A 198 11.34 -6.32 27.66
CA ALA A 198 12.43 -6.29 28.63
C ALA A 198 12.45 -7.52 29.56
N ASP A 199 11.29 -8.14 29.83
CA ASP A 199 11.13 -9.22 30.81
C ASP A 199 11.82 -10.54 30.41
N LEU A 200 12.27 -10.66 29.17
CA LEU A 200 12.99 -11.83 28.65
C LEU A 200 14.48 -11.83 29.00
N TYR A 201 15.00 -10.79 29.63
CA TYR A 201 16.42 -10.64 29.91
C TYR A 201 16.75 -10.81 31.40
N PRO A 202 17.89 -11.47 31.75
CA PRO A 202 18.29 -11.67 33.14
C PRO A 202 18.54 -10.36 33.89
N THR A 203 18.19 -10.34 35.18
CA THR A 203 18.17 -9.14 36.02
C THR A 203 19.53 -8.47 36.26
N ASN A 204 20.66 -9.15 36.00
CA ASN A 204 22.00 -8.62 36.29
C ASN A 204 22.50 -7.57 35.30
N GLU A 205 21.88 -7.50 34.09
CA GLU A 205 22.25 -6.56 33.04
C GLU A 205 21.17 -5.50 32.79
N ASP A 206 20.25 -5.33 33.71
CA ASP A 206 19.01 -4.55 33.59
C ASP A 206 19.22 -3.12 33.06
N ARG A 207 20.33 -2.46 33.43
CA ARG A 207 20.59 -1.06 33.05
C ARG A 207 20.95 -0.93 31.56
N PHE A 208 21.83 -1.77 31.04
CA PHE A 208 22.26 -1.72 29.64
C PHE A 208 21.14 -2.15 28.71
N VAL A 209 20.42 -3.21 29.08
CA VAL A 209 19.25 -3.68 28.34
C VAL A 209 18.19 -2.57 28.24
N LYS A 210 17.82 -1.97 29.38
CA LYS A 210 16.82 -0.87 29.40
C LYS A 210 17.26 0.33 28.57
N GLN A 211 18.53 0.70 28.65
CA GLN A 211 19.08 1.80 27.86
C GLN A 211 18.97 1.47 26.36
N ARG A 212 19.36 0.28 25.94
CA ARG A 212 19.33 -0.13 24.54
C ARG A 212 17.91 -0.21 23.98
N LEU A 213 16.97 -0.77 24.76
CA LEU A 213 15.56 -0.81 24.38
C LEU A 213 14.95 0.61 24.28
N PHE A 214 15.36 1.52 25.15
CA PHE A 214 14.98 2.93 25.06
C PHE A 214 15.54 3.62 23.80
N GLU A 215 16.80 3.33 23.43
CA GLU A 215 17.40 3.80 22.18
C GLU A 215 16.61 3.31 20.97
N ILE A 216 16.29 2.01 20.90
CA ILE A 216 15.47 1.43 19.84
C ILE A 216 14.10 2.11 19.76
N ALA A 217 13.44 2.33 20.89
CA ALA A 217 12.15 3.00 20.93
C ALA A 217 12.21 4.44 20.38
N THR A 218 13.28 5.16 20.73
CA THR A 218 13.51 6.54 20.26
C THR A 218 13.82 6.57 18.75
N GLU A 219 14.71 5.68 18.30
CA GLU A 219 15.03 5.53 16.88
C GLU A 219 13.79 5.13 16.06
N TRP A 220 12.91 4.28 16.62
CA TRP A 220 11.62 3.92 15.99
C TRP A 220 10.75 5.14 15.77
N ASP A 221 10.56 5.94 16.80
CA ASP A 221 9.70 7.12 16.75
C ASP A 221 10.23 8.14 15.71
N ASP A 222 11.58 8.28 15.59
CA ASP A 222 12.22 9.12 14.56
C ASP A 222 11.98 8.59 13.13
N ILE A 223 12.12 7.28 12.93
CA ILE A 223 11.82 6.63 11.63
C ILE A 223 10.35 6.87 11.25
N GLU A 224 9.44 6.61 12.17
CA GLU A 224 8.01 6.77 11.93
C GLU A 224 7.64 8.23 11.64
N ALA A 225 8.18 9.18 12.39
CA ALA A 225 7.99 10.61 12.15
C ALA A 225 8.46 11.03 10.75
N LYS A 226 9.63 10.54 10.30
CA LYS A 226 10.14 10.83 8.95
C LYS A 226 9.28 10.20 7.85
N LEU A 227 8.79 8.98 8.04
CA LEU A 227 7.87 8.33 7.11
C LEU A 227 6.51 9.03 7.05
N GLN A 228 6.10 9.79 8.08
CA GLN A 228 4.88 10.62 8.07
C GLN A 228 4.97 11.81 7.10
N ASP A 229 6.17 12.25 6.70
CA ASP A 229 6.29 13.24 5.64
C ASP A 229 5.64 12.74 4.35
N GLU A 230 4.59 13.44 3.91
CA GLU A 230 3.80 13.04 2.76
C GLU A 230 4.63 12.98 1.46
N LYS A 231 5.59 13.90 1.30
CA LYS A 231 6.43 13.95 0.11
C LYS A 231 7.38 12.75 0.07
N PHE A 232 7.93 12.37 1.23
CA PHE A 232 8.76 11.18 1.36
C PHE A 232 7.93 9.90 1.19
N TRP A 233 6.75 9.82 1.82
CA TRP A 233 5.88 8.67 1.69
C TRP A 233 5.44 8.42 0.25
N LEU A 234 4.95 9.46 -0.44
CA LEU A 234 4.49 9.36 -1.81
C LEU A 234 5.63 9.29 -2.84
N PHE A 235 6.87 9.55 -2.45
CA PHE A 235 8.02 9.17 -3.27
C PHE A 235 8.11 7.65 -3.40
N LEU A 236 7.97 6.90 -2.30
CA LEU A 236 8.07 5.44 -2.26
C LEU A 236 6.78 4.74 -2.69
N ASN A 237 5.62 5.23 -2.26
CA ASN A 237 4.34 4.54 -2.33
C ASN A 237 3.30 5.30 -3.19
N ASP A 238 2.17 4.66 -3.44
CA ASP A 238 1.01 5.29 -4.09
C ASP A 238 0.02 5.83 -3.07
N THR A 239 -0.89 6.70 -3.55
CA THR A 239 -1.92 7.35 -2.72
C THR A 239 -2.93 6.39 -2.10
N ASN A 240 -3.13 5.22 -2.69
CA ASN A 240 -4.07 4.19 -2.24
C ASN A 240 -3.48 3.22 -1.21
N TYR A 241 -2.16 3.24 -0.99
CA TYR A 241 -1.53 2.42 0.04
C TYR A 241 -1.49 3.18 1.36
N GLN A 242 -2.36 2.80 2.30
CA GLN A 242 -2.57 3.46 3.59
C GLN A 242 -2.48 2.42 4.73
N PRO A 243 -1.28 1.98 5.12
CA PRO A 243 -1.10 1.07 6.24
C PRO A 243 -1.48 1.77 7.56
N SER A 244 -1.76 0.99 8.60
CA SER A 244 -2.09 1.50 9.94
C SER A 244 -0.94 2.31 10.53
N SER A 245 0.29 1.85 10.32
CA SER A 245 1.53 2.58 10.61
C SER A 245 2.44 2.50 9.39
N LYS A 246 3.08 3.62 9.02
CA LYS A 246 3.89 3.66 7.80
C LYS A 246 5.17 2.82 7.88
N ILE A 247 5.66 2.54 9.07
CA ILE A 247 6.81 1.63 9.26
C ILE A 247 6.49 0.18 8.86
N GLU A 248 5.21 -0.21 8.83
CA GLU A 248 4.76 -1.53 8.35
C GLU A 248 5.23 -1.82 6.92
N PHE A 249 5.46 -0.79 6.12
CA PHE A 249 6.03 -0.98 4.78
C PHE A 249 7.44 -1.59 4.82
N ILE A 250 8.28 -1.17 5.77
CA ILE A 250 9.61 -1.76 5.99
C ILE A 250 9.49 -3.20 6.49
N PHE A 251 8.55 -3.44 7.40
CA PHE A 251 8.32 -4.79 7.94
C PHE A 251 7.85 -5.76 6.88
N LYS A 252 6.97 -5.32 6.01
CA LYS A 252 6.50 -6.11 4.86
C LYS A 252 7.65 -6.54 3.95
N LEU A 253 8.55 -5.62 3.61
CA LEU A 253 9.72 -5.92 2.77
C LEU A 253 10.65 -6.92 3.45
N LEU A 254 10.91 -6.76 4.75
CA LEU A 254 11.74 -7.69 5.53
C LEU A 254 11.08 -9.05 5.70
N ALA A 255 9.79 -9.09 6.03
CA ALA A 255 9.06 -10.33 6.21
C ALA A 255 9.03 -11.16 4.93
N ASP A 256 8.76 -10.53 3.79
CA ASP A 256 8.80 -11.21 2.50
C ASP A 256 10.22 -11.72 2.18
N LYS A 257 11.26 -10.90 2.42
CA LYS A 257 12.66 -11.29 2.23
C LYS A 257 13.07 -12.48 3.11
N TRP A 258 12.79 -12.44 4.40
CA TRP A 258 13.18 -13.51 5.32
C TRP A 258 12.39 -14.78 5.05
N ASN A 259 11.10 -14.70 4.73
CA ASN A 259 10.29 -15.86 4.40
C ASN A 259 10.71 -16.53 3.07
N GLU A 260 11.17 -15.75 2.08
CA GLU A 260 11.74 -16.28 0.84
C GLU A 260 13.11 -16.94 1.06
N PHE A 261 13.97 -16.32 1.88
CA PHE A 261 15.29 -16.86 2.23
C PHE A 261 15.16 -18.21 2.95
N GLU A 262 14.24 -18.32 3.90
CA GLU A 262 13.96 -19.56 4.63
C GLU A 262 13.51 -20.71 3.69
N LYS A 263 12.73 -20.39 2.65
CA LYS A 263 12.32 -21.39 1.63
C LYS A 263 13.49 -21.99 0.85
N GLN A 264 14.56 -21.23 0.65
CA GLN A 264 15.77 -21.66 -0.06
C GLN A 264 16.79 -22.37 0.84
N SER A 265 16.65 -22.24 2.15
CA SER A 265 17.51 -22.87 3.14
C SER A 265 17.25 -24.38 3.19
N LEU A 266 18.31 -25.18 3.22
CA LEU A 266 18.23 -26.65 3.42
C LEU A 266 17.79 -27.01 4.86
N VAL A 267 17.71 -26.06 5.77
CA VAL A 267 17.26 -26.25 7.14
C VAL A 267 15.73 -26.16 7.15
N LYS A 268 15.06 -27.22 7.60
CA LYS A 268 13.60 -27.28 7.75
C LYS A 268 13.11 -26.38 8.89
N TYR A 269 13.10 -25.06 8.68
CA TYR A 269 12.33 -24.19 9.53
C TYR A 269 10.85 -24.26 9.13
N ASN A 270 9.95 -24.15 10.11
CA ASN A 270 8.52 -24.09 9.83
C ASN A 270 8.19 -22.75 9.18
N LEU A 271 8.20 -22.67 7.88
CA LEU A 271 7.80 -21.48 7.13
C LEU A 271 6.34 -21.14 7.41
N ILE A 272 6.02 -19.87 7.33
CA ILE A 272 4.64 -19.41 7.36
C ILE A 272 4.07 -19.56 5.96
N ASP A 273 3.13 -20.49 5.81
CA ASP A 273 2.44 -20.73 4.55
C ASP A 273 1.36 -19.67 4.33
N GLY A 274 1.36 -19.07 3.15
CA GLY A 274 0.39 -18.04 2.78
C GLY A 274 0.65 -16.68 3.47
N LYS A 275 -0.36 -15.84 3.50
CA LYS A 275 -0.35 -14.55 4.23
C LYS A 275 -1.53 -14.51 5.21
N PRO A 276 -1.40 -15.16 6.38
CA PRO A 276 -2.43 -15.11 7.42
C PRO A 276 -2.58 -13.68 7.98
N LYS A 277 -3.59 -13.47 8.81
CA LYS A 277 -3.70 -12.24 9.60
C LYS A 277 -2.44 -12.08 10.46
N HIS A 278 -1.93 -10.88 10.57
CA HIS A 278 -0.67 -10.57 11.27
C HIS A 278 0.57 -11.30 10.70
N TYR A 279 0.61 -11.42 9.35
CA TYR A 279 1.69 -12.12 8.66
C TYR A 279 3.07 -11.55 8.99
N GLU A 280 3.23 -10.24 8.94
CA GLU A 280 4.49 -9.57 9.23
C GLU A 280 4.96 -9.86 10.67
N PHE A 281 4.06 -9.71 11.64
CA PHE A 281 4.37 -10.06 13.04
C PHE A 281 4.78 -11.53 13.21
N LEU A 282 4.05 -12.47 12.62
CA LEU A 282 4.36 -13.90 12.73
C LEU A 282 5.73 -14.25 12.14
N VAL A 283 6.12 -13.61 11.03
CA VAL A 283 7.47 -13.79 10.45
C VAL A 283 8.54 -13.23 11.38
N PHE A 284 8.33 -12.03 11.95
CA PHE A 284 9.27 -11.39 12.88
C PHE A 284 9.45 -12.22 14.15
N ASP A 285 8.37 -12.68 14.77
CA ASP A 285 8.39 -13.52 15.97
C ASP A 285 9.18 -14.80 15.73
N LYS A 286 8.91 -15.46 14.62
CA LYS A 286 9.61 -16.68 14.26
C LYS A 286 11.08 -16.45 13.95
N TYR A 287 11.40 -15.41 13.19
CA TYR A 287 12.77 -15.05 12.86
C TYR A 287 13.57 -14.73 14.12
N LEU A 288 13.00 -13.95 15.04
CA LEU A 288 13.62 -13.66 16.35
C LEU A 288 13.81 -14.93 17.19
N SER A 289 12.81 -15.81 17.25
CA SER A 289 12.89 -17.08 17.99
C SER A 289 13.98 -17.99 17.42
N ASN A 290 14.11 -18.09 16.10
CA ASN A 290 15.18 -18.85 15.46
C ASN A 290 16.58 -18.26 15.77
N LYS A 291 16.69 -16.93 15.74
CA LYS A 291 17.95 -16.24 16.08
C LYS A 291 18.34 -16.48 17.54
N ARG A 292 17.38 -16.41 18.48
CA ARG A 292 17.62 -16.70 19.90
C ARG A 292 18.04 -18.14 20.14
N ALA A 293 17.40 -19.12 19.48
CA ALA A 293 17.77 -20.51 19.58
C ALA A 293 19.21 -20.77 19.08
N ALA A 294 19.56 -20.21 17.92
CA ALA A 294 20.93 -20.33 17.38
C ALA A 294 21.99 -19.64 18.24
N PHE A 295 21.58 -18.63 19.03
CA PHE A 295 22.44 -17.90 19.94
C PHE A 295 22.70 -18.71 21.24
N SER A 296 21.66 -19.33 21.83
CA SER A 296 21.75 -20.13 23.05
C SER A 296 22.65 -21.38 22.90
N ASP A 297 22.76 -21.95 21.69
CA ASP A 297 23.59 -23.14 21.42
C ASP A 297 25.10 -22.83 21.36
N LYS A 298 25.52 -21.58 21.44
CA LYS A 298 26.92 -21.15 21.25
C LYS A 298 27.61 -20.59 22.49
N ASP A 299 26.93 -20.54 23.67
CA ASP A 299 27.42 -19.78 24.81
C ASP A 299 28.24 -20.55 25.84
N GLU A 300 29.52 -20.16 25.94
CA GLU A 300 30.29 -20.14 27.20
C GLU A 300 31.00 -18.80 27.46
N ASP A 301 30.95 -17.81 26.53
CA ASP A 301 31.69 -16.55 26.67
C ASP A 301 30.80 -15.32 26.38
N GLY A 302 30.10 -14.81 27.39
CA GLY A 302 29.73 -13.39 27.54
C GLY A 302 29.15 -12.62 26.33
N LYS A 303 28.39 -13.25 25.45
CA LYS A 303 27.80 -12.60 24.28
C LYS A 303 26.59 -11.74 24.68
N ASP A 304 26.41 -10.65 23.95
CA ASP A 304 25.31 -9.71 24.13
C ASP A 304 23.95 -10.38 23.92
N ILE A 305 23.18 -10.57 24.97
CA ILE A 305 21.83 -11.16 24.97
C ILE A 305 20.88 -10.42 24.00
N LEU A 306 21.16 -9.17 23.74
CA LEU A 306 20.39 -8.32 22.81
C LEU A 306 20.79 -8.53 21.34
N GLU A 307 21.83 -9.33 21.03
CA GLU A 307 22.33 -9.49 19.66
C GLU A 307 21.22 -9.86 18.65
N PRO A 308 20.30 -10.83 18.94
CA PRO A 308 19.21 -11.15 18.02
C PRO A 308 18.27 -9.97 17.72
N VAL A 309 17.97 -9.14 18.74
CA VAL A 309 17.14 -7.92 18.56
C VAL A 309 17.92 -6.85 17.82
N ASN A 310 19.21 -6.67 18.15
CA ASN A 310 20.09 -5.71 17.50
C ASN A 310 20.27 -6.01 15.99
N GLU A 311 20.39 -7.29 15.60
CA GLU A 311 20.45 -7.69 14.20
C GLU A 311 19.16 -7.31 13.45
N ILE A 312 17.99 -7.66 14.00
CA ILE A 312 16.69 -7.31 13.40
C ILE A 312 16.55 -5.79 13.28
N TRP A 313 16.88 -5.07 14.35
CA TRP A 313 16.79 -3.61 14.36
C TRP A 313 17.77 -2.97 13.38
N LYS A 314 18.95 -3.54 13.20
CA LYS A 314 19.91 -3.13 12.18
C LYS A 314 19.33 -3.28 10.77
N ASP A 315 18.69 -4.41 10.45
CA ASP A 315 18.06 -4.63 9.15
C ASP A 315 16.96 -3.58 8.87
N ILE A 316 16.14 -3.26 9.87
CA ILE A 316 15.11 -2.22 9.77
C ILE A 316 15.73 -0.86 9.45
N LYS A 317 16.78 -0.47 10.20
CA LYS A 317 17.49 0.79 9.98
C LYS A 317 18.22 0.85 8.65
N GLU A 318 18.75 -0.27 8.17
CA GLU A 318 19.41 -0.36 6.87
C GLU A 318 18.44 -0.02 5.74
N ILE A 319 17.27 -0.65 5.70
CA ILE A 319 16.23 -0.35 4.69
C ILE A 319 15.79 1.12 4.79
N PHE A 320 15.53 1.62 6.00
CA PHE A 320 15.14 3.01 6.17
C PHE A 320 16.24 3.97 5.68
N SER A 321 17.51 3.68 5.99
CA SER A 321 18.66 4.50 5.57
C SER A 321 18.81 4.53 4.05
N ILE A 322 18.58 3.40 3.37
CA ILE A 322 18.55 3.31 1.90
C ILE A 322 17.44 4.21 1.34
N PHE A 323 16.22 4.13 1.87
CA PHE A 323 15.11 5.00 1.43
C PHE A 323 15.40 6.47 1.64
N TYR A 324 15.99 6.80 2.78
CA TYR A 324 16.33 8.16 3.13
C TYR A 324 17.47 8.71 2.25
N GLU A 325 18.45 7.88 1.88
CA GLU A 325 19.47 8.22 0.90
C GLU A 325 18.86 8.46 -0.48
N TRP A 326 17.99 7.56 -0.96
CA TRP A 326 17.31 7.75 -2.25
C TRP A 326 16.53 9.06 -2.30
N TYR A 327 15.82 9.38 -1.22
CA TYR A 327 15.04 10.62 -1.13
C TYR A 327 15.90 11.88 -1.09
N ASN A 328 17.05 11.85 -0.42
CA ASN A 328 17.90 13.04 -0.22
C ASN A 328 18.97 13.22 -1.30
N ASN A 329 19.41 12.16 -1.95
CA ASN A 329 20.35 12.25 -3.06
C ASN A 329 19.64 12.77 -4.31
N HIS A 330 20.10 13.88 -4.87
CA HIS A 330 19.42 14.55 -5.99
C HIS A 330 19.23 13.65 -7.22
N ASN A 331 20.26 12.90 -7.63
CA ASN A 331 20.17 12.02 -8.80
C ASN A 331 19.28 10.81 -8.51
N LEU A 332 19.49 10.14 -7.37
CA LEU A 332 18.72 8.95 -6.98
C LEU A 332 17.25 9.29 -6.80
N PHE A 333 16.92 10.43 -6.18
CA PHE A 333 15.55 10.89 -6.04
C PHE A 333 14.82 10.95 -7.39
N HIS A 334 15.45 11.57 -8.38
CA HIS A 334 14.83 11.76 -9.68
C HIS A 334 14.74 10.44 -10.47
N TYR A 335 15.81 9.66 -10.50
CA TYR A 335 15.85 8.45 -11.30
C TYR A 335 15.05 7.30 -10.69
N ILE A 336 15.16 7.07 -9.39
CA ILE A 336 14.35 6.06 -8.69
C ILE A 336 12.89 6.50 -8.65
N GLY A 337 12.62 7.79 -8.37
CA GLY A 337 11.27 8.33 -8.40
C GLY A 337 10.59 8.17 -9.76
N PHE A 338 11.34 8.34 -10.87
CA PHE A 338 10.83 8.06 -12.21
C PHE A 338 10.45 6.57 -12.36
N LEU A 339 11.34 5.65 -12.00
CA LEU A 339 11.07 4.20 -12.07
C LEU A 339 9.84 3.82 -11.23
N LEU A 340 9.76 4.31 -9.98
CA LEU A 340 8.62 4.08 -9.09
C LEU A 340 7.32 4.71 -9.60
N ALA A 341 7.40 5.78 -10.41
CA ALA A 341 6.21 6.41 -10.99
C ALA A 341 5.61 5.62 -12.14
N ILE A 342 6.43 4.88 -12.90
CA ILE A 342 5.99 4.12 -14.08
C ILE A 342 5.78 2.63 -13.81
N GLU A 343 6.35 2.10 -12.69
CA GLU A 343 6.29 0.67 -12.36
C GLU A 343 4.96 0.29 -11.73
N LYS A 344 4.42 -0.85 -12.17
CA LYS A 344 3.17 -1.41 -11.60
C LYS A 344 3.43 -2.16 -10.30
N ASN A 345 4.51 -2.93 -10.25
CA ASN A 345 4.92 -3.69 -9.07
C ASN A 345 6.10 -3.01 -8.36
N LYS A 346 5.79 -1.93 -7.63
CA LYS A 346 6.79 -1.11 -6.95
C LYS A 346 7.54 -1.85 -5.85
N GLU A 347 6.85 -2.74 -5.14
CA GLU A 347 7.46 -3.51 -4.04
C GLU A 347 8.54 -4.44 -4.55
N GLU A 348 8.32 -5.11 -5.67
CA GLU A 348 9.32 -5.96 -6.31
C GLU A 348 10.52 -5.13 -6.80
N LEU A 349 10.26 -3.99 -7.46
CA LEU A 349 11.33 -3.09 -7.87
C LEU A 349 12.14 -2.60 -6.67
N ILE A 350 11.50 -2.20 -5.57
CA ILE A 350 12.19 -1.73 -4.36
C ILE A 350 13.05 -2.85 -3.77
N ARG A 351 12.53 -4.07 -3.65
CA ARG A 351 13.29 -5.23 -3.16
C ARG A 351 14.50 -5.50 -4.04
N ASP A 352 14.30 -5.54 -5.34
CA ASP A 352 15.41 -5.72 -6.30
C ASP A 352 16.50 -4.67 -6.11
N LEU A 353 16.13 -3.41 -5.91
CA LEU A 353 17.09 -2.32 -5.73
C LEU A 353 17.82 -2.38 -4.39
N ILE A 354 17.15 -2.79 -3.31
CA ILE A 354 17.76 -2.95 -1.98
C ILE A 354 18.78 -4.10 -2.00
N ASP A 355 18.49 -5.19 -2.70
CA ASP A 355 19.35 -6.37 -2.70
C ASP A 355 20.56 -6.25 -3.65
N LEU A 356 20.66 -5.16 -4.42
CA LEU A 356 21.82 -4.90 -5.26
C LEU A 356 23.07 -4.56 -4.42
N LYS A 357 24.03 -5.48 -4.42
CA LYS A 357 25.35 -5.28 -3.78
C LYS A 357 26.32 -4.62 -4.76
N LEU A 358 26.06 -3.37 -5.12
CA LEU A 358 26.84 -2.63 -6.10
C LEU A 358 27.59 -1.47 -5.43
N THR A 359 28.66 -1.01 -6.07
CA THR A 359 29.27 0.28 -5.70
C THR A 359 28.29 1.41 -6.02
N LYS A 360 28.50 2.57 -5.42
CA LYS A 360 27.61 3.74 -5.63
C LYS A 360 27.49 4.15 -7.10
N THR A 361 28.60 4.08 -7.84
CA THR A 361 28.64 4.39 -9.28
C THR A 361 27.90 3.33 -10.08
N ASP A 362 28.19 2.04 -9.83
CA ASP A 362 27.53 0.93 -10.54
C ASP A 362 26.03 0.90 -10.27
N PHE A 363 25.61 1.27 -9.06
CA PHE A 363 24.20 1.39 -8.71
C PHE A 363 23.50 2.50 -9.51
N GLU A 364 24.09 3.69 -9.61
CA GLU A 364 23.53 4.78 -10.42
C GLU A 364 23.43 4.39 -11.90
N ASP A 365 24.45 3.71 -12.43
CA ASP A 365 24.46 3.25 -13.82
C ASP A 365 23.43 2.11 -14.04
N ASN A 366 23.23 1.21 -13.07
CA ASN A 366 22.15 0.22 -13.12
C ASN A 366 20.79 0.89 -13.19
N ILE A 367 20.53 1.92 -12.36
CA ILE A 367 19.28 2.68 -12.38
C ILE A 367 19.06 3.33 -13.76
N LYS A 368 20.07 3.98 -14.33
CA LYS A 368 19.98 4.59 -15.67
C LYS A 368 19.69 3.56 -16.76
N ASN A 369 20.31 2.38 -16.68
CA ASN A 369 20.02 1.27 -17.59
C ASN A 369 18.58 0.75 -17.46
N ARG A 370 18.03 0.65 -16.24
CA ARG A 370 16.62 0.31 -16.00
C ARG A 370 15.69 1.36 -16.60
N ILE A 371 16.01 2.66 -16.46
CA ILE A 371 15.27 3.75 -17.11
C ILE A 371 15.31 3.58 -18.63
N ALA A 372 16.47 3.41 -19.20
CA ALA A 372 16.66 3.22 -20.65
C ALA A 372 15.80 2.06 -21.17
N ASN A 373 15.82 0.90 -20.51
CA ASN A 373 14.99 -0.25 -20.86
C ASN A 373 13.49 0.03 -20.74
N SER A 374 13.07 0.82 -19.75
CA SER A 374 11.66 1.13 -19.50
C SER A 374 11.05 2.09 -20.53
N VAL A 375 11.86 2.98 -21.12
CA VAL A 375 11.43 3.95 -22.14
C VAL A 375 11.74 3.52 -23.57
N LYS A 376 12.52 2.44 -23.74
CA LYS A 376 12.85 1.90 -25.06
C LYS A 376 11.58 1.53 -25.82
N ILE A 377 11.43 2.09 -27.01
CA ILE A 377 10.31 1.81 -27.89
C ILE A 377 10.54 0.42 -28.53
N ASN A 378 9.65 -0.52 -28.23
CA ASN A 378 9.68 -1.89 -28.77
C ASN A 378 8.43 -2.20 -29.61
N LYS A 379 7.53 -1.24 -29.79
CA LYS A 379 6.34 -1.41 -30.60
C LYS A 379 6.67 -1.40 -32.07
N LYS A 380 6.04 -2.32 -32.80
CA LYS A 380 6.13 -2.39 -34.25
C LYS A 380 5.00 -1.59 -34.87
N ASP A 381 5.32 -0.92 -35.98
CA ASP A 381 4.32 -0.33 -36.82
C ASP A 381 3.43 -1.43 -37.45
N LYS A 382 2.13 -1.19 -37.52
CA LYS A 382 1.15 -2.20 -37.91
C LYS A 382 1.24 -2.57 -39.39
N GLU A 383 1.66 -1.62 -40.23
CA GLU A 383 1.74 -1.82 -41.69
C GLU A 383 3.10 -2.36 -42.11
N SER A 384 4.18 -1.77 -41.65
CA SER A 384 5.55 -2.13 -42.02
C SER A 384 6.14 -3.28 -41.23
N GLY A 385 5.61 -3.55 -40.00
CA GLY A 385 6.18 -4.52 -39.06
C GLY A 385 7.51 -4.09 -38.43
N ILE A 386 8.00 -2.89 -38.73
CA ILE A 386 9.28 -2.33 -38.25
C ILE A 386 9.06 -1.67 -36.88
N ILE A 387 10.08 -1.71 -36.01
CA ILE A 387 10.02 -1.02 -34.70
C ILE A 387 9.89 0.49 -34.94
N LYS A 388 8.88 1.10 -34.34
CA LYS A 388 8.64 2.55 -34.43
C LYS A 388 9.82 3.34 -33.85
N GLN A 389 10.15 4.43 -34.52
CA GLN A 389 11.10 5.44 -34.00
C GLN A 389 10.37 6.41 -33.06
N LEU A 390 11.12 7.21 -32.32
CA LEU A 390 10.57 8.18 -31.36
C LEU A 390 9.57 9.16 -32.00
N ASN A 391 9.82 9.61 -33.22
CA ASN A 391 8.96 10.51 -33.97
C ASN A 391 7.72 9.85 -34.59
N GLN A 392 7.59 8.53 -34.48
CA GLN A 392 6.51 7.73 -35.04
C GLN A 392 5.50 7.26 -33.97
N ILE A 393 5.81 7.42 -32.65
CA ILE A 393 4.82 7.09 -31.62
C ILE A 393 3.71 8.12 -31.62
N ALA A 394 2.45 7.64 -31.57
CA ALA A 394 1.27 8.46 -31.78
C ALA A 394 0.24 8.32 -30.65
N TYR A 395 -0.42 9.43 -30.33
CA TYR A 395 -1.55 9.47 -29.40
C TYR A 395 -2.67 8.53 -29.86
N GLY A 396 -3.29 7.86 -28.89
CA GLY A 396 -4.33 6.85 -29.12
C GLY A 396 -3.78 5.43 -29.25
N GLU A 397 -2.62 5.24 -29.86
CA GLU A 397 -1.97 3.93 -30.03
C GLU A 397 -0.86 3.67 -29.01
N ASP A 398 -0.04 4.68 -28.71
CA ASP A 398 1.21 4.55 -27.95
C ASP A 398 1.22 5.42 -26.68
N ASN A 399 0.04 5.61 -26.05
CA ASN A 399 -0.13 6.53 -24.94
C ASN A 399 0.80 6.22 -23.74
N GLN A 400 1.07 4.95 -23.46
CA GLN A 400 1.95 4.55 -22.36
C GLN A 400 3.40 4.96 -22.62
N GLU A 401 3.88 4.76 -23.83
CA GLU A 401 5.22 5.14 -24.28
C GLU A 401 5.37 6.67 -24.26
N ILE A 402 4.37 7.39 -24.76
CA ILE A 402 4.32 8.87 -24.75
C ILE A 402 4.40 9.40 -23.31
N ILE A 403 3.59 8.86 -22.40
CA ILE A 403 3.59 9.29 -21.00
C ILE A 403 4.97 9.05 -20.36
N LYS A 404 5.59 7.88 -20.56
CA LYS A 404 6.93 7.58 -20.02
C LYS A 404 7.99 8.54 -20.55
N VAL A 405 8.00 8.79 -21.87
CA VAL A 405 8.98 9.70 -22.50
C VAL A 405 8.77 11.13 -21.99
N LEU A 406 7.54 11.62 -21.96
CA LEU A 406 7.25 12.98 -21.48
C LEU A 406 7.51 13.13 -19.95
N LEU A 407 7.25 12.08 -19.16
CA LEU A 407 7.61 12.10 -17.74
C LEU A 407 9.13 12.16 -17.57
N LEU A 408 9.89 11.31 -18.29
CA LEU A 408 11.35 11.33 -18.24
C LEU A 408 11.90 12.71 -18.62
N PHE A 409 11.34 13.31 -19.66
CA PHE A 409 11.71 14.65 -20.10
C PHE A 409 11.50 15.72 -19.02
N ASN A 410 10.37 15.64 -18.28
CA ASN A 410 10.08 16.54 -17.16
C ASN A 410 11.01 16.30 -15.96
N VAL A 411 11.32 15.05 -15.65
CA VAL A 411 12.23 14.67 -14.55
C VAL A 411 13.66 15.13 -14.86
N ASP A 412 14.19 14.84 -16.08
CA ASP A 412 15.54 15.23 -16.49
C ASP A 412 15.73 16.76 -16.49
N ALA A 413 14.68 17.50 -16.84
CA ALA A 413 14.72 18.96 -16.78
C ALA A 413 15.07 19.49 -15.39
N LEU A 414 14.73 18.77 -14.31
CA LEU A 414 15.04 19.14 -12.93
C LEU A 414 16.34 18.51 -12.42
N VAL A 415 16.73 17.35 -12.93
CA VAL A 415 18.05 16.75 -12.66
C VAL A 415 19.17 17.73 -12.99
N LYS A 416 19.04 18.49 -14.08
CA LYS A 416 20.03 19.47 -14.54
C LYS A 416 20.14 20.71 -13.63
N HIS A 417 19.13 20.97 -12.78
CA HIS A 417 19.09 22.13 -11.87
C HIS A 417 19.60 21.81 -10.45
N LYS A 418 20.73 21.12 -10.33
CA LYS A 418 21.32 20.70 -9.04
C LYS A 418 21.55 21.85 -8.05
N LYS A 419 21.92 23.03 -8.53
CA LYS A 419 22.24 24.19 -7.69
C LYS A 419 21.03 24.76 -6.95
N GLU A 420 19.84 24.53 -7.46
CA GLU A 420 18.60 25.09 -6.92
C GLU A 420 17.87 24.08 -6.00
N ASN A 421 18.44 22.89 -5.75
CA ASN A 421 17.82 21.78 -5.05
C ASN A 421 16.38 21.47 -5.56
N ALA A 422 16.12 21.78 -6.83
CA ALA A 422 14.83 21.58 -7.45
C ALA A 422 14.52 20.08 -7.57
N LYS A 423 13.51 19.61 -6.86
CA LYS A 423 13.05 18.22 -6.89
C LYS A 423 11.76 18.11 -7.70
N PHE A 424 11.66 17.09 -8.56
CA PHE A 424 10.40 16.79 -9.24
C PHE A 424 9.34 16.38 -8.20
N PRO A 425 8.16 17.00 -8.19
CA PRO A 425 7.18 16.79 -7.14
C PRO A 425 6.37 15.50 -7.39
N PHE A 426 7.00 14.32 -7.21
CA PHE A 426 6.36 13.01 -7.40
C PHE A 426 5.08 12.85 -6.58
N HIS A 427 4.98 13.48 -5.41
CA HIS A 427 3.77 13.48 -4.59
C HIS A 427 2.59 14.15 -5.30
N LEU A 428 2.81 15.29 -5.99
CA LEU A 428 1.78 15.96 -6.79
C LEU A 428 1.47 15.16 -8.05
N TYR A 429 2.50 14.66 -8.74
CA TYR A 429 2.34 13.81 -9.90
C TYR A 429 1.38 12.63 -9.63
N LYS A 430 1.56 11.94 -8.49
CA LYS A 430 0.70 10.82 -8.08
C LYS A 430 -0.68 11.26 -7.58
N LYS A 431 -0.76 12.31 -6.76
CA LYS A 431 -2.02 12.82 -6.21
C LYS A 431 -2.95 13.35 -7.28
N GLU A 432 -2.44 14.15 -8.18
CA GLU A 432 -3.21 14.80 -9.23
C GLU A 432 -3.33 13.95 -10.49
N LYS A 433 -2.68 12.76 -10.50
CA LYS A 433 -2.71 11.81 -11.61
C LYS A 433 -2.33 12.47 -12.94
N ILE A 434 -1.12 13.05 -12.99
CA ILE A 434 -0.62 13.79 -14.15
C ILE A 434 -0.22 12.82 -15.27
N THR A 435 -1.19 12.13 -15.82
CA THR A 435 -1.04 11.13 -16.88
C THR A 435 -1.93 11.43 -18.09
N SER A 436 -2.54 12.62 -18.13
CA SER A 436 -3.32 13.06 -19.26
C SER A 436 -2.42 13.69 -20.31
N ILE A 437 -2.60 13.28 -21.58
CA ILE A 437 -1.86 13.82 -22.71
C ILE A 437 -2.68 14.96 -23.31
N GLU A 438 -2.09 16.15 -23.37
CA GLU A 438 -2.67 17.35 -23.93
C GLU A 438 -2.05 17.68 -25.28
N HIS A 439 -2.89 18.00 -26.27
CA HIS A 439 -2.46 18.50 -27.56
C HIS A 439 -2.15 19.99 -27.47
N ILE A 440 -0.92 20.38 -27.74
CA ILE A 440 -0.47 21.79 -27.68
C ILE A 440 -1.22 22.62 -28.73
N HIS A 441 -1.17 22.20 -29.98
CA HIS A 441 -2.06 22.68 -31.05
C HIS A 441 -3.39 21.90 -30.97
N PRO A 442 -4.55 22.56 -31.06
CA PRO A 442 -5.83 21.87 -30.94
C PRO A 442 -6.02 20.82 -32.04
N GLN A 443 -6.64 19.70 -31.67
CA GLN A 443 -7.09 18.70 -32.63
C GLN A 443 -8.54 18.95 -33.04
N ASN A 444 -8.98 18.38 -34.17
CA ASN A 444 -10.38 18.42 -34.55
C ASN A 444 -11.25 17.78 -33.47
N PRO A 445 -12.33 18.43 -33.03
CA PRO A 445 -13.06 17.96 -31.87
C PRO A 445 -13.74 16.62 -32.12
N PRO A 446 -13.69 15.69 -31.15
CA PRO A 446 -14.79 14.78 -30.98
C PRO A 446 -15.95 15.64 -30.44
N SER A 447 -17.05 15.72 -31.21
CA SER A 447 -18.33 16.26 -30.78
C SER A 447 -18.26 17.26 -29.60
N ILE A 448 -18.16 18.56 -29.89
CA ILE A 448 -18.78 19.54 -29.00
C ILE A 448 -20.27 19.27 -29.13
N ASP A 449 -20.81 18.36 -28.31
CA ASP A 449 -22.24 18.35 -28.01
C ASP A 449 -22.48 19.65 -27.26
N ALA A 450 -22.76 20.67 -28.04
CA ALA A 450 -22.72 22.04 -27.61
C ALA A 450 -23.86 22.29 -26.64
N ASP A 451 -23.50 22.21 -25.36
CA ASP A 451 -24.09 23.05 -24.37
C ASP A 451 -23.86 24.52 -24.81
N GLU A 452 -24.93 25.26 -25.04
CA GLU A 452 -24.90 26.63 -25.54
C GLU A 452 -23.95 27.51 -24.73
N ASP A 453 -23.91 27.35 -23.40
CA ASP A 453 -23.04 28.11 -22.50
C ASP A 453 -21.56 27.88 -22.81
N ARG A 454 -21.15 26.62 -23.04
CA ARG A 454 -19.79 26.28 -23.42
C ARG A 454 -19.39 26.80 -24.79
N ALA A 455 -20.33 26.73 -25.74
CA ALA A 455 -20.11 27.29 -27.08
C ALA A 455 -19.94 28.82 -27.02
N ARG A 456 -20.74 29.53 -26.24
CA ARG A 456 -20.62 30.98 -26.04
C ARG A 456 -19.30 31.36 -25.36
N ILE A 457 -18.86 30.60 -24.35
CA ILE A 457 -17.54 30.79 -23.71
C ILE A 457 -16.44 30.62 -24.75
N TRP A 458 -16.50 29.56 -25.55
CA TRP A 458 -15.53 29.31 -26.60
C TRP A 458 -15.48 30.45 -27.62
N LEU A 459 -16.64 30.85 -28.18
CA LEU A 459 -16.74 31.98 -29.13
C LEU A 459 -16.14 33.26 -28.57
N SER A 460 -16.47 33.61 -27.31
CA SER A 460 -15.96 34.81 -26.66
C SER A 460 -14.46 34.82 -26.50
N GLN A 461 -13.87 33.67 -26.05
CA GLN A 461 -12.43 33.53 -25.87
C GLN A 461 -11.70 33.59 -27.21
N HIS A 462 -12.20 32.89 -28.24
CA HIS A 462 -11.54 32.79 -29.53
C HIS A 462 -11.69 34.04 -30.40
N LYS A 463 -12.70 34.87 -30.17
CA LYS A 463 -12.88 36.14 -30.87
C LYS A 463 -11.65 37.05 -30.72
N THR A 464 -11.09 37.15 -29.51
CA THR A 464 -9.89 37.97 -29.24
C THR A 464 -8.66 37.40 -29.94
N SER A 465 -8.50 36.09 -29.86
CA SER A 465 -7.41 35.37 -30.54
C SER A 465 -7.46 35.53 -32.06
N LEU A 466 -8.66 35.34 -32.65
CA LEU A 466 -8.88 35.53 -34.10
C LEU A 466 -8.56 36.97 -34.54
N SER A 467 -8.93 37.96 -33.75
CA SER A 467 -8.60 39.36 -34.04
C SER A 467 -7.09 39.61 -34.06
N SER A 468 -6.35 39.01 -33.11
CA SER A 468 -4.88 39.07 -33.05
C SER A 468 -4.20 38.32 -34.19
N MET A 469 -4.81 37.21 -34.66
CA MET A 469 -4.29 36.43 -35.82
C MET A 469 -4.25 37.24 -37.13
N LYS A 470 -5.05 38.28 -37.23
CA LYS A 470 -5.15 39.11 -38.40
C LYS A 470 -3.83 39.78 -38.80
N GLU A 471 -2.93 40.03 -37.85
CA GLU A 471 -1.60 40.57 -38.10
C GLU A 471 -0.72 39.57 -38.88
N PHE A 472 -0.94 38.28 -38.74
CA PHE A 472 -0.17 37.19 -39.33
C PHE A 472 -0.83 36.50 -40.50
N ALA A 473 -2.07 36.87 -40.82
CA ALA A 473 -2.92 36.16 -41.75
C ALA A 473 -2.55 36.34 -43.23
N GLY A 474 -1.72 37.31 -43.57
CA GLY A 474 -1.34 37.56 -44.98
C GLY A 474 -2.57 37.73 -45.89
N SER A 475 -2.73 36.84 -46.85
CA SER A 475 -3.87 36.80 -47.77
C SER A 475 -5.20 36.30 -47.14
N ASN A 476 -5.18 35.77 -45.93
CA ASN A 476 -6.36 35.18 -45.28
C ASN A 476 -7.13 36.17 -44.39
N LYS A 477 -6.85 37.47 -44.48
CA LYS A 477 -7.49 38.51 -43.65
C LYS A 477 -8.98 38.55 -43.83
N ASP A 478 -9.48 38.45 -45.06
CA ASP A 478 -10.91 38.48 -45.37
C ASP A 478 -11.62 37.24 -44.83
N GLU A 479 -10.95 36.07 -44.81
CA GLU A 479 -11.50 34.85 -44.17
C GLU A 479 -11.64 35.02 -42.66
N ILE A 480 -10.68 35.68 -41.96
CA ILE A 480 -10.78 36.00 -40.53
C ILE A 480 -11.95 36.95 -40.28
N ASP A 481 -12.10 38.01 -41.09
CA ASP A 481 -13.20 38.98 -40.93
C ASP A 481 -14.57 38.31 -41.07
N ASN A 482 -14.72 37.39 -41.98
CA ASN A 482 -15.94 36.59 -42.13
C ASN A 482 -16.20 35.71 -40.89
N VAL A 483 -15.18 35.00 -40.39
CA VAL A 483 -15.29 34.17 -39.17
C VAL A 483 -15.65 35.03 -37.96
N LEU A 484 -15.04 36.21 -37.81
CA LEU A 484 -15.36 37.17 -36.71
C LEU A 484 -16.81 37.66 -36.79
N GLN A 485 -17.30 37.98 -37.98
CA GLN A 485 -18.70 38.42 -38.19
C GLN A 485 -19.68 37.29 -37.83
N GLN A 486 -19.40 36.06 -38.25
CA GLN A 486 -20.24 34.92 -37.88
C GLN A 486 -20.17 34.63 -36.35
N THR A 487 -18.99 34.80 -35.73
CA THR A 487 -18.82 34.69 -34.28
C THR A 487 -19.70 35.68 -33.54
N ASP A 488 -19.72 36.93 -34.00
CA ASP A 488 -20.58 37.98 -33.39
C ASP A 488 -22.08 37.67 -33.55
N SER A 489 -22.47 37.16 -34.70
CA SER A 489 -23.86 36.74 -34.96
C SER A 489 -24.29 35.60 -34.02
N LEU A 490 -23.42 34.59 -33.84
CA LEU A 490 -23.70 33.44 -32.95
C LEU A 490 -23.68 33.83 -31.46
N LEU A 491 -22.89 34.83 -31.04
CA LEU A 491 -22.90 35.35 -29.67
C LEU A 491 -24.24 36.05 -29.35
N ILE A 492 -24.94 36.59 -30.35
CA ILE A 492 -26.27 37.23 -30.22
C ILE A 492 -27.36 36.14 -30.31
N ASN A 493 -27.37 35.39 -31.40
CA ASN A 493 -28.34 34.33 -31.70
C ASN A 493 -27.64 33.00 -31.92
N TYR A 494 -27.61 32.17 -30.88
CA TYR A 494 -26.94 30.89 -30.94
C TYR A 494 -27.70 29.87 -31.78
N ASP A 495 -26.98 29.22 -32.72
CA ASP A 495 -27.43 28.06 -33.49
C ASP A 495 -26.35 26.98 -33.46
N LYS A 496 -26.74 25.79 -33.05
CA LYS A 496 -25.83 24.67 -32.82
C LYS A 496 -25.13 24.19 -34.12
N GLU A 497 -25.87 24.13 -35.22
CA GLU A 497 -25.30 23.60 -36.47
C GLU A 497 -24.41 24.66 -37.16
N VAL A 498 -24.78 25.91 -37.05
CA VAL A 498 -23.95 27.04 -37.51
C VAL A 498 -22.68 27.13 -36.67
N PHE A 499 -22.76 26.89 -35.35
CA PHE A 499 -21.60 26.87 -34.47
C PHE A 499 -20.63 25.75 -34.88
N LYS A 500 -21.10 24.52 -35.15
CA LYS A 500 -20.24 23.42 -35.58
C LYS A 500 -19.50 23.74 -36.89
N SER A 501 -20.21 24.32 -37.85
CA SER A 501 -19.60 24.75 -39.11
C SER A 501 -18.55 25.83 -38.90
N LEU A 502 -18.87 26.86 -38.09
CA LEU A 502 -17.94 27.94 -37.77
C LEU A 502 -16.72 27.45 -37.01
N PHE A 503 -16.92 26.52 -36.08
CA PHE A 503 -15.82 25.91 -35.32
C PHE A 503 -14.83 25.22 -36.25
N THR A 504 -15.32 24.40 -37.18
CA THR A 504 -14.46 23.70 -38.19
C THR A 504 -13.73 24.72 -39.06
N GLN A 505 -14.43 25.70 -39.59
CA GLN A 505 -13.82 26.77 -40.42
C GLN A 505 -12.71 27.52 -39.63
N THR A 506 -12.97 27.79 -38.37
CA THR A 506 -12.01 28.49 -37.51
C THR A 506 -10.75 27.68 -37.27
N LEU A 507 -10.88 26.36 -37.05
CA LEU A 507 -9.72 25.47 -36.90
C LEU A 507 -8.93 25.32 -38.21
N ASP A 508 -9.61 25.13 -39.34
CA ASP A 508 -8.94 25.01 -40.64
C ASP A 508 -8.14 26.29 -40.95
N LEU A 509 -8.73 27.43 -40.67
CA LEU A 509 -8.06 28.73 -40.82
C LEU A 509 -6.84 28.87 -39.88
N TYR A 510 -6.99 28.44 -38.62
CA TYR A 510 -5.90 28.42 -37.63
C TYR A 510 -4.73 27.50 -38.10
N ILE A 511 -5.05 26.29 -38.59
CA ILE A 511 -4.08 25.36 -39.16
C ILE A 511 -3.35 26.00 -40.38
N LYS A 512 -4.11 26.60 -41.30
CA LYS A 512 -3.60 27.25 -42.51
C LYS A 512 -2.63 28.40 -42.20
N ILE A 513 -2.96 29.25 -41.21
CA ILE A 513 -2.13 30.38 -40.80
C ILE A 513 -0.92 29.95 -39.99
N SER A 514 -1.08 28.99 -39.04
CA SER A 514 -0.01 28.48 -38.21
C SER A 514 1.01 27.61 -38.94
N GLY A 515 0.70 27.18 -40.17
CA GLY A 515 1.52 26.24 -40.95
C GLY A 515 1.67 24.87 -40.29
N PHE A 516 0.65 24.43 -39.53
CA PHE A 516 0.67 23.15 -38.84
C PHE A 516 0.58 21.97 -39.79
N LYS A 517 1.37 20.90 -39.55
CA LYS A 517 1.34 19.68 -40.35
C LYS A 517 0.46 18.65 -39.67
N GLU A 518 -0.54 18.15 -40.38
CA GLU A 518 -1.47 17.14 -39.86
C GLU A 518 -0.76 15.85 -39.41
N SER A 519 0.32 15.46 -40.08
CA SER A 519 1.14 14.30 -39.71
C SER A 519 1.82 14.43 -38.35
N GLU A 520 1.99 15.65 -37.79
CA GLU A 520 2.59 15.90 -36.50
C GLU A 520 1.57 16.01 -35.36
N LEU A 521 0.26 16.06 -35.69
CA LEU A 521 -0.84 16.36 -34.75
C LEU A 521 -0.84 15.44 -33.53
N HIS A 522 -0.67 14.16 -33.74
CA HIS A 522 -0.76 13.12 -32.71
C HIS A 522 0.59 12.61 -32.22
N THR A 523 1.68 13.28 -32.59
CA THR A 523 3.03 12.87 -32.23
C THR A 523 3.65 13.77 -31.15
N LEU A 524 4.82 13.38 -30.63
CA LEU A 524 5.55 14.13 -29.59
C LEU A 524 5.85 15.60 -29.96
N TYR A 525 5.76 15.98 -31.22
CA TYR A 525 5.88 17.38 -31.67
C TYR A 525 4.78 18.27 -31.10
N ASN A 526 3.64 17.68 -30.72
CA ASN A 526 2.43 18.39 -30.34
C ASN A 526 1.82 17.93 -29.01
N LEU A 527 2.52 17.13 -28.21
CA LEU A 527 1.96 16.51 -27.01
C LEU A 527 2.69 16.97 -25.74
N SER A 528 1.94 17.20 -24.67
CA SER A 528 2.47 17.56 -23.34
C SER A 528 1.69 16.83 -22.24
N LEU A 529 2.23 16.78 -21.00
CA LEU A 529 1.57 16.16 -19.85
C LEU A 529 0.87 17.20 -18.98
N VAL A 530 -0.36 16.87 -18.58
CA VAL A 530 -1.15 17.60 -17.58
C VAL A 530 -1.99 16.61 -16.75
N ASP A 531 -2.66 17.08 -15.71
CA ASP A 531 -3.72 16.33 -15.05
C ASP A 531 -5.03 16.39 -15.87
N LYS A 532 -5.99 15.53 -15.52
CA LYS A 532 -7.25 15.40 -16.25
C LYS A 532 -8.11 16.67 -16.19
N ASP A 533 -8.12 17.36 -15.03
CA ASP A 533 -8.98 18.52 -14.83
C ASP A 533 -8.43 19.71 -15.63
N THR A 534 -7.11 19.90 -15.58
CA THR A 534 -6.40 20.90 -16.42
C THR A 534 -6.64 20.60 -17.91
N ASN A 535 -6.51 19.34 -18.35
CA ASN A 535 -6.77 18.95 -19.73
C ASN A 535 -8.20 19.34 -20.17
N SER A 536 -9.18 19.07 -19.30
CA SER A 536 -10.57 19.43 -19.57
C SER A 536 -10.78 20.95 -19.68
N GLN A 537 -10.03 21.77 -18.93
CA GLN A 537 -10.09 23.23 -19.04
C GLN A 537 -9.43 23.76 -20.32
N LEU A 538 -8.30 23.16 -20.71
CA LEU A 538 -7.59 23.56 -21.92
C LEU A 538 -8.42 23.26 -23.18
N ASN A 539 -9.17 22.17 -23.13
CA ASN A 539 -10.08 21.76 -24.19
C ASN A 539 -9.43 21.87 -25.60
N ASN A 540 -10.21 22.11 -26.65
CA ASN A 540 -9.71 22.37 -28.01
C ASN A 540 -9.45 23.89 -28.27
N SER A 541 -8.96 24.59 -27.24
CA SER A 541 -8.64 26.02 -27.36
C SER A 541 -7.35 26.24 -28.15
N PHE A 542 -7.19 27.42 -28.72
CA PHE A 542 -5.96 27.85 -29.38
C PHE A 542 -4.80 27.96 -28.40
N PHE A 543 -3.59 27.94 -28.93
CA PHE A 543 -2.38 27.94 -28.13
C PHE A 543 -2.28 29.10 -27.14
N ASP A 544 -2.60 30.32 -27.58
CA ASP A 544 -2.58 31.53 -26.74
C ASP A 544 -3.63 31.47 -25.62
N ILE A 545 -4.81 30.93 -25.88
CA ILE A 545 -5.87 30.74 -24.89
C ILE A 545 -5.43 29.67 -23.84
N LYS A 546 -4.90 28.53 -24.30
CA LYS A 546 -4.36 27.51 -23.40
C LYS A 546 -3.26 28.07 -22.50
N ARG A 547 -2.40 28.90 -23.08
CA ARG A 547 -1.34 29.59 -22.35
C ARG A 547 -1.88 30.49 -21.24
N GLU A 548 -2.91 31.28 -21.49
CA GLU A 548 -3.50 32.15 -20.46
C GLU A 548 -4.24 31.31 -19.38
N ILE A 549 -4.94 30.23 -19.75
CA ILE A 549 -5.54 29.30 -18.79
C ILE A 549 -4.48 28.70 -17.85
N LEU A 550 -3.36 28.22 -18.39
CA LEU A 550 -2.26 27.64 -17.59
C LEU A 550 -1.55 28.69 -16.73
N LYS A 551 -1.44 29.93 -17.21
CA LYS A 551 -0.84 31.04 -16.47
C LYS A 551 -1.72 31.51 -15.32
N GLU A 552 -3.03 31.59 -15.52
CA GLU A 552 -3.99 31.89 -14.47
C GLU A 552 -4.09 30.76 -13.43
N ASN A 553 -3.97 29.52 -13.87
CA ASN A 553 -4.03 28.31 -13.05
C ASN A 553 -5.10 28.34 -11.94
N LYS A 554 -6.33 28.66 -12.31
CA LYS A 554 -7.46 28.83 -11.37
C LYS A 554 -7.72 27.60 -10.49
N LEU A 555 -7.34 26.39 -10.95
CA LEU A 555 -7.48 25.14 -10.19
C LEU A 555 -6.36 24.95 -9.16
N GLY A 556 -5.28 25.73 -9.22
CA GLY A 556 -4.11 25.54 -8.36
C GLY A 556 -3.42 24.18 -8.54
N ARG A 557 -3.56 23.55 -9.71
CA ARG A 557 -2.98 22.24 -10.04
C ARG A 557 -1.50 22.37 -10.39
N TYR A 558 -0.75 21.31 -10.16
CA TYR A 558 0.64 21.24 -10.59
C TYR A 558 0.73 21.06 -12.11
N VAL A 559 1.33 21.99 -12.78
CA VAL A 559 1.64 21.90 -14.22
C VAL A 559 3.11 21.49 -14.37
N PRO A 560 3.43 20.36 -15.06
CA PRO A 560 4.81 19.93 -15.26
C PRO A 560 5.69 20.99 -15.91
N ILE A 561 6.97 21.07 -15.50
CA ILE A 561 7.88 22.12 -15.91
C ILE A 561 8.05 22.21 -17.43
N CYS A 562 8.10 21.07 -18.13
CA CYS A 562 8.24 21.08 -19.58
C CYS A 562 6.96 21.55 -20.27
N THR A 563 5.77 21.26 -19.70
CA THR A 563 4.50 21.82 -20.18
C THR A 563 4.47 23.34 -20.01
N GLN A 564 4.89 23.86 -18.85
CA GLN A 564 5.01 25.31 -18.65
C GLN A 564 5.97 25.94 -19.67
N ARG A 565 7.11 25.28 -19.92
CA ARG A 565 8.12 25.74 -20.90
C ARG A 565 7.58 25.76 -22.33
N VAL A 566 6.76 24.79 -22.71
CA VAL A 566 6.07 24.77 -24.02
C VAL A 566 5.21 26.02 -24.19
N PHE A 567 4.31 26.27 -23.26
CA PHE A 567 3.40 27.41 -23.34
C PHE A 567 4.08 28.77 -23.08
N SER A 568 5.30 28.77 -22.59
CA SER A 568 6.17 29.94 -22.50
C SER A 568 7.11 30.12 -23.71
N LYS A 569 7.05 29.22 -24.71
CA LYS A 569 7.93 29.16 -25.89
C LYS A 569 9.42 29.13 -25.53
N TYR A 570 9.73 28.41 -24.46
CA TYR A 570 11.12 28.32 -23.94
C TYR A 570 12.10 27.66 -24.91
N TYR A 571 11.63 26.72 -25.73
CA TYR A 571 12.47 25.88 -26.58
C TYR A 571 12.84 26.56 -27.90
N SER A 572 12.06 27.53 -28.38
CA SER A 572 12.29 28.24 -29.62
C SER A 572 13.02 29.58 -29.41
N ASN A 573 13.78 29.98 -30.43
CA ASN A 573 14.45 31.30 -30.44
C ASN A 573 13.53 32.44 -30.93
N SER A 574 12.31 32.13 -31.39
CA SER A 574 11.34 33.09 -31.95
C SER A 574 10.32 33.50 -30.90
N SER A 575 10.60 34.56 -30.16
CA SER A 575 9.68 35.14 -29.18
C SER A 575 8.66 36.12 -29.77
N LYS A 576 8.71 36.39 -31.04
CA LYS A 576 7.90 37.45 -31.66
C LYS A 576 6.44 37.06 -31.89
N GLU A 577 6.14 35.77 -31.93
CA GLU A 577 4.80 35.26 -32.22
C GLU A 577 4.34 34.34 -31.10
N MET A 578 3.42 34.82 -30.30
CA MET A 578 2.93 34.12 -29.09
C MET A 578 1.56 33.46 -29.30
N ILE A 579 1.00 33.56 -30.48
CA ILE A 579 -0.37 33.09 -30.79
C ILE A 579 -0.37 31.64 -31.27
N PHE A 580 0.66 31.21 -31.98
CA PHE A 580 0.71 29.90 -32.62
C PHE A 580 1.81 29.01 -32.04
N TRP A 581 1.60 27.70 -32.09
CA TRP A 581 2.61 26.67 -31.95
C TRP A 581 3.17 26.35 -33.34
N ASN A 582 4.16 27.15 -33.77
CA ASN A 582 4.67 27.13 -35.14
C ASN A 582 5.67 25.97 -35.41
N ASN A 583 6.17 25.84 -36.65
CA ASN A 583 7.09 24.78 -37.01
C ASN A 583 8.40 24.80 -36.21
N ASP A 584 8.97 25.98 -36.00
CA ASP A 584 10.24 26.11 -35.27
C ASP A 584 10.08 25.71 -33.80
N ASP A 585 8.95 26.06 -33.19
CA ASP A 585 8.59 25.64 -31.83
C ASP A 585 8.52 24.11 -31.73
N ARG A 586 7.81 23.47 -32.69
CA ARG A 586 7.62 22.01 -32.73
C ARG A 586 8.94 21.27 -32.88
N GLN A 587 9.78 21.70 -33.86
CA GLN A 587 11.08 21.06 -34.11
C GLN A 587 12.04 21.23 -32.92
N ALA A 588 12.09 22.40 -32.33
CA ALA A 588 12.93 22.68 -31.16
C ALA A 588 12.48 21.87 -29.93
N TYR A 589 11.18 21.76 -29.72
CA TYR A 589 10.61 20.98 -28.63
C TYR A 589 10.90 19.49 -28.79
N PHE A 590 10.61 18.92 -29.98
CA PHE A 590 10.90 17.52 -30.26
C PHE A 590 12.39 17.21 -30.12
N LYS A 591 13.27 18.05 -30.63
CA LYS A 591 14.72 17.90 -30.50
C LYS A 591 15.16 17.90 -29.03
N ALA A 592 14.52 18.71 -28.18
CA ALA A 592 14.79 18.69 -26.74
C ALA A 592 14.37 17.37 -26.09
N ILE A 593 13.20 16.81 -26.44
CA ILE A 593 12.75 15.49 -26.00
C ILE A 593 13.71 14.39 -26.49
N GLU A 594 14.03 14.40 -27.78
CA GLU A 594 14.92 13.43 -28.43
C GLU A 594 16.30 13.41 -27.77
N SER A 595 16.85 14.58 -27.45
CA SER A 595 18.15 14.67 -26.79
C SER A 595 18.18 14.00 -25.41
N VAL A 596 17.09 14.10 -24.65
CA VAL A 596 16.96 13.41 -23.36
C VAL A 596 16.74 11.91 -23.59
N TYR A 597 15.88 11.53 -24.50
CA TYR A 597 15.64 10.13 -24.84
C TYR A 597 16.93 9.40 -25.25
N LEU A 598 17.70 9.99 -26.15
CA LEU A 598 18.97 9.43 -26.64
C LEU A 598 20.05 9.37 -25.55
N LEU A 599 20.05 10.29 -24.59
CA LEU A 599 20.95 10.25 -23.44
C LEU A 599 20.86 8.91 -22.69
N PHE A 600 19.64 8.37 -22.54
CA PHE A 600 19.42 7.09 -21.86
C PHE A 600 19.56 5.90 -22.83
N ILE A 601 19.02 5.96 -24.03
CA ILE A 601 19.04 4.82 -24.97
C ILE A 601 20.46 4.44 -25.38
N ASN A 602 21.36 5.40 -25.54
CA ASN A 602 22.75 5.14 -25.90
C ASN A 602 23.52 4.35 -24.82
N LEU A 603 23.05 4.36 -23.56
CA LEU A 603 23.63 3.55 -22.49
C LEU A 603 23.46 2.03 -22.76
N ILE A 604 22.33 1.64 -23.35
CA ILE A 604 22.07 0.22 -23.69
C ILE A 604 23.06 -0.28 -24.75
N GLY A 605 23.44 0.57 -25.72
CA GLY A 605 24.40 0.24 -26.77
C GLY A 605 25.83 0.07 -26.25
N ALA A 606 26.22 0.87 -25.26
CA ALA A 606 27.56 0.82 -24.66
C ALA A 606 27.81 -0.44 -23.81
N CYS A 607 26.75 -1.00 -23.20
CA CYS A 607 26.86 -2.24 -22.39
C CYS A 607 26.89 -3.53 -23.23
N ASN A 608 26.45 -3.50 -24.48
CA ASN A 608 26.44 -4.67 -25.38
C ASN A 608 27.70 -4.76 -26.27
N GLY A 609 28.64 -3.86 -26.11
CA GLY A 609 29.87 -3.76 -26.91
C GLY A 609 31.17 -4.12 -26.16
N ASN A 610 31.06 -4.61 -24.93
CA ASN A 610 32.23 -5.13 -24.15
C ASN A 610 32.15 -6.64 -23.95
#